data_188994512e12160d350f8e9d52b665cf
#
_entry.id   188994512e12160d350f8e9d52b665cf
#
_cell.length_a   1.000
_cell.length_b   1.000
_cell.length_c   1.000
_cell.angle_alpha   90.00
_cell.angle_beta   90.00
_cell.angle_gamma   90.00
#
_symmetry.space_group_name_H-M   'P 1'
#
loop_
_entity.id
_entity.type
_entity.pdbx_description
1 polymer ?
#
loop_
_entity_poly.entity_id
_entity_poly.type
_entity_poly.pdbx_seq_one_letter_code
_entity_poly.pdbx_strand_id
1 'polypeptide(L)'
;MVNETLTNAGIIAIVDDDEPLREALASVMKAAGFTPRVFATAEEFLACDDCDDTSCLILDVRLPGMSGIELQKQLSKTNSRLPIVFVTAHGDATLRDSLMRAGAAAFLCKPVRSDALLKEIRRALAQSSVNNQR
;
A
#
# COMPACT_ATOMS: atom_id res chain seq x y z
N MET A 1 26.64 -9.84 2.36
CA MET A 1 26.71 -10.05 1.08
C MET A 1 25.41 -10.33 0.38
N VAL A 2 25.32 -11.41 -0.16
CA VAL A 2 24.16 -11.77 -0.94
C VAL A 2 22.85 -11.61 -0.19
N ASN A 3 22.89 -11.79 1.12
CA ASN A 3 21.67 -11.78 1.92
C ASN A 3 20.98 -10.45 1.96
N GLU A 4 21.73 -9.37 1.83
CA GLU A 4 21.10 -8.04 1.85
C GLU A 4 20.20 -7.86 0.63
N THR A 5 20.65 -8.34 -0.50
CA THR A 5 19.84 -8.25 -1.71
C THR A 5 18.56 -9.06 -1.57
N LEU A 6 18.65 -10.21 -0.92
CA LEU A 6 17.50 -11.09 -0.77
C LEU A 6 16.49 -10.58 0.25
N THR A 7 16.95 -9.80 1.24
CA THR A 7 16.08 -9.36 2.32
C THR A 7 15.48 -7.99 2.08
N ASN A 8 15.96 -7.25 1.08
CA ASN A 8 15.45 -5.91 0.82
C ASN A 8 14.64 -5.90 -0.46
N ALA A 9 13.42 -6.37 -0.37
CA ALA A 9 12.52 -6.44 -1.52
C ALA A 9 11.78 -5.13 -1.78
N GLY A 10 11.95 -4.14 -0.93
CA GLY A 10 11.32 -2.84 -1.11
C GLY A 10 10.66 -2.35 0.15
N ILE A 11 10.21 -1.11 0.11
CA ILE A 11 9.55 -0.45 1.24
C ILE A 11 8.06 -0.44 1.00
N ILE A 12 7.32 -0.98 1.96
CA ILE A 12 5.86 -1.04 1.89
C ILE A 12 5.30 -0.12 2.97
N ALA A 13 4.62 0.95 2.56
CA ALA A 13 3.95 1.84 3.50
C ALA A 13 2.58 1.27 3.82
N ILE A 14 2.17 1.38 5.07
CA ILE A 14 0.89 0.87 5.55
C ILE A 14 0.19 2.01 6.26
N VAL A 15 -0.96 2.44 5.72
CA VAL A 15 -1.74 3.54 6.27
C VAL A 15 -3.09 2.98 6.70
N ASP A 16 -3.29 2.85 8.02
CA ASP A 16 -4.51 2.29 8.61
C ASP A 16 -4.57 2.78 10.04
N ASP A 17 -5.75 3.23 10.50
CA ASP A 17 -5.89 3.75 11.85
C ASP A 17 -6.04 2.65 12.91
N ASP A 18 -6.15 1.40 12.51
CA ASP A 18 -6.27 0.26 13.40
C ASP A 18 -4.87 -0.22 13.77
N GLU A 19 -4.42 0.11 14.97
CA GLU A 19 -3.04 -0.18 15.37
C GLU A 19 -2.72 -1.67 15.38
N PRO A 20 -3.57 -2.56 15.96
CA PRO A 20 -3.25 -3.99 15.90
C PRO A 20 -3.12 -4.50 14.48
N LEU A 21 -3.95 -4.01 13.56
CA LEU A 21 -3.85 -4.44 12.17
C LEU A 21 -2.58 -3.92 11.52
N ARG A 22 -2.23 -2.65 11.78
CA ARG A 22 -0.98 -2.09 11.25
C ARG A 22 0.20 -2.95 11.65
N GLU A 23 0.25 -3.33 12.93
CA GLU A 23 1.37 -4.13 13.43
C GLU A 23 1.39 -5.52 12.84
N ALA A 24 0.21 -6.11 12.68
CA ALA A 24 0.12 -7.44 12.07
C ALA A 24 0.59 -7.40 10.61
N LEU A 25 0.17 -6.39 9.87
CA LEU A 25 0.58 -6.26 8.48
C LEU A 25 2.08 -5.98 8.37
N ALA A 26 2.62 -5.17 9.28
CA ALA A 26 4.06 -4.91 9.28
C ALA A 26 4.85 -6.18 9.50
N SER A 27 4.37 -7.04 10.41
CA SER A 27 5.04 -8.33 10.67
C SER A 27 5.02 -9.22 9.43
N VAL A 28 3.89 -9.25 8.72
CA VAL A 28 3.78 -10.04 7.50
C VAL A 28 4.76 -9.53 6.45
N MET A 29 4.86 -8.20 6.30
CA MET A 29 5.79 -7.63 5.33
C MET A 29 7.23 -7.95 5.67
N LYS A 30 7.62 -7.82 6.94
CA LYS A 30 8.98 -8.18 7.36
C LYS A 30 9.28 -9.64 7.07
N ALA A 31 8.37 -10.52 7.39
CA ALA A 31 8.57 -11.94 7.17
C ALA A 31 8.76 -12.25 5.68
N ALA A 32 8.18 -11.45 4.83
CA ALA A 32 8.27 -11.65 3.37
C ALA A 32 9.49 -10.93 2.76
N GLY A 33 10.30 -10.26 3.57
CA GLY A 33 11.52 -9.62 3.09
C GLY A 33 11.37 -8.14 2.75
N PHE A 34 10.20 -7.55 3.01
CA PHE A 34 9.98 -6.13 2.78
C PHE A 34 10.31 -5.31 4.02
N THR A 35 10.49 -4.01 3.84
CA THR A 35 10.67 -3.07 4.94
C THR A 35 9.37 -2.31 5.12
N PRO A 36 8.62 -2.54 6.21
CA PRO A 36 7.36 -1.83 6.43
C PRO A 36 7.59 -0.47 7.07
N ARG A 37 6.78 0.52 6.70
CA ARG A 37 6.65 1.79 7.38
C ARG A 37 5.17 2.03 7.64
N VAL A 38 4.82 2.30 8.90
CA VAL A 38 3.42 2.35 9.32
C VAL A 38 3.01 3.77 9.67
N PHE A 39 1.77 4.10 9.34
CA PHE A 39 1.19 5.41 9.58
C PHE A 39 -0.26 5.25 10.01
N ALA A 40 -0.69 6.04 10.99
CA ALA A 40 -2.07 5.99 11.45
C ALA A 40 -3.00 6.82 10.58
N THR A 41 -2.48 7.82 9.87
CA THR A 41 -3.28 8.73 9.06
C THR A 41 -2.62 8.98 7.71
N ALA A 42 -3.43 9.42 6.75
CA ALA A 42 -2.91 9.80 5.44
C ALA A 42 -2.00 11.02 5.54
N GLU A 43 -2.33 11.93 6.45
CA GLU A 43 -1.53 13.13 6.67
C GLU A 43 -0.13 12.79 7.14
N GLU A 44 -0.01 11.80 8.03
CA GLU A 44 1.31 11.35 8.47
C GLU A 44 2.14 10.81 7.32
N PHE A 45 1.52 10.04 6.43
CA PHE A 45 2.22 9.52 5.27
C PHE A 45 2.70 10.67 4.36
N LEU A 46 1.85 11.65 4.11
CA LEU A 46 2.22 12.78 3.26
C LEU A 46 3.33 13.63 3.87
N ALA A 47 3.39 13.70 5.20
CA ALA A 47 4.41 14.48 5.89
C ALA A 47 5.75 13.75 6.01
N CYS A 48 5.81 12.50 5.60
CA CYS A 48 7.02 11.68 5.74
C CYS A 48 8.05 12.11 4.69
N ASP A 49 9.22 12.53 5.14
CA ASP A 49 10.26 13.03 4.25
C ASP A 49 10.93 11.93 3.44
N ASP A 50 10.91 10.70 3.98
CA ASP A 50 11.62 9.58 3.35
C ASP A 50 10.72 8.66 2.56
N CYS A 51 9.52 9.10 2.21
CA CYS A 51 8.55 8.20 1.58
C CYS A 51 8.61 8.18 0.07
N ASP A 52 9.52 8.95 -0.54
CA ASP A 52 9.69 8.93 -1.98
C ASP A 52 10.17 7.59 -2.50
N ASP A 53 10.83 6.80 -1.67
CA ASP A 53 11.32 5.50 -2.06
C ASP A 53 10.36 4.37 -1.70
N THR A 54 9.12 4.70 -1.35
CA THR A 54 8.09 3.70 -1.10
C THR A 54 7.77 2.94 -2.37
N SER A 55 7.78 1.63 -2.28
CA SER A 55 7.55 0.78 -3.45
C SER A 55 6.09 0.44 -3.65
N CYS A 56 5.31 0.39 -2.57
CA CYS A 56 3.89 0.07 -2.64
C CYS A 56 3.22 0.60 -1.38
N LEU A 57 1.97 1.01 -1.50
CA LEU A 57 1.20 1.56 -0.39
C LEU A 57 -0.01 0.68 -0.10
N ILE A 58 -0.13 0.19 1.12
CA ILE A 58 -1.33 -0.47 1.61
C ILE A 58 -2.16 0.59 2.31
N LEU A 59 -3.41 0.79 1.87
CA LEU A 59 -4.18 1.96 2.26
C LEU A 59 -5.61 1.59 2.59
N ASP A 60 -6.08 2.00 3.76
CA ASP A 60 -7.49 1.89 4.11
C ASP A 60 -8.25 3.03 3.47
N VAL A 61 -9.50 2.76 3.07
CA VAL A 61 -10.37 3.77 2.49
C VAL A 61 -10.84 4.76 3.54
N ARG A 62 -11.24 4.26 4.71
CA ARG A 62 -11.81 5.11 5.77
C ARG A 62 -10.77 5.39 6.82
N LEU A 63 -10.36 6.64 6.86
CA LEU A 63 -9.36 7.12 7.81
C LEU A 63 -9.86 8.41 8.44
N PRO A 64 -9.45 8.71 9.68
CA PRO A 64 -9.75 10.02 10.25
C PRO A 64 -9.03 11.10 9.46
N GLY A 65 -9.68 12.25 9.30
CA GLY A 65 -9.11 13.31 8.48
C GLY A 65 -9.20 13.00 7.01
N MET A 66 -8.07 13.03 6.32
CA MET A 66 -8.03 12.72 4.90
C MET A 66 -8.34 11.25 4.67
N SER A 67 -9.28 10.95 3.80
CA SER A 67 -9.64 9.57 3.48
C SER A 67 -8.62 8.95 2.54
N GLY A 68 -8.69 7.60 2.41
CA GLY A 68 -7.83 6.92 1.44
C GLY A 68 -8.13 7.33 0.02
N ILE A 69 -9.39 7.65 -0.29
CA ILE A 69 -9.76 8.12 -1.62
C ILE A 69 -9.10 9.46 -1.91
N GLU A 70 -9.13 10.36 -0.94
CA GLU A 70 -8.49 11.66 -1.10
C GLU A 70 -6.98 11.53 -1.24
N LEU A 71 -6.38 10.62 -0.48
CA LEU A 71 -4.95 10.39 -0.59
C LEU A 71 -4.58 9.85 -1.98
N GLN A 72 -5.38 8.92 -2.51
CA GLN A 72 -5.14 8.41 -3.86
C GLN A 72 -5.17 9.55 -4.88
N LYS A 73 -6.15 10.43 -4.77
CA LYS A 73 -6.25 11.56 -5.70
C LYS A 73 -5.03 12.46 -5.62
N GLN A 74 -4.58 12.72 -4.40
CA GLN A 74 -3.43 13.59 -4.22
C GLN A 74 -2.16 12.95 -4.75
N LEU A 75 -1.97 11.66 -4.50
CA LEU A 75 -0.80 10.95 -4.99
C LEU A 75 -0.79 10.83 -6.51
N SER A 76 -1.96 10.75 -7.14
CA SER A 76 -2.01 10.67 -8.59
C SER A 76 -1.47 11.93 -9.26
N LYS A 77 -1.46 13.04 -8.53
CA LYS A 77 -0.91 14.30 -9.05
C LYS A 77 0.59 14.43 -8.82
N THR A 78 1.13 13.77 -7.81
CA THR A 78 2.52 13.94 -7.40
C THR A 78 3.37 12.70 -7.58
N ASN A 79 2.77 11.53 -7.43
CA ASN A 79 3.49 10.26 -7.55
C ASN A 79 2.54 9.21 -8.13
N SER A 80 2.20 9.37 -9.40
CA SER A 80 1.20 8.54 -10.05
C SER A 80 1.66 7.10 -10.25
N ARG A 81 2.93 6.82 -10.06
CA ARG A 81 3.46 5.47 -10.26
C ARG A 81 3.45 4.60 -9.01
N LEU A 82 3.16 5.20 -7.86
CA LEU A 82 3.12 4.44 -6.62
C LEU A 82 1.92 3.49 -6.64
N PRO A 83 2.15 2.17 -6.63
CA PRO A 83 1.02 1.24 -6.59
C PRO A 83 0.31 1.31 -5.26
N ILE A 84 -1.03 1.32 -5.29
CA ILE A 84 -1.85 1.37 -4.10
C ILE A 84 -2.70 0.11 -4.03
N VAL A 85 -2.56 -0.62 -2.92
CA VAL A 85 -3.40 -1.78 -2.61
C VAL A 85 -4.34 -1.35 -1.48
N PHE A 86 -5.63 -1.23 -1.81
CA PHE A 86 -6.63 -0.86 -0.80
C PHE A 86 -7.03 -2.06 0.03
N VAL A 87 -7.14 -1.87 1.34
CA VAL A 87 -7.63 -2.89 2.27
C VAL A 87 -8.66 -2.22 3.16
N THR A 88 -9.92 -2.61 3.06
CA THR A 88 -10.98 -1.91 3.77
C THR A 88 -12.05 -2.87 4.28
N ALA A 89 -12.67 -2.49 5.41
CA ALA A 89 -13.79 -3.24 5.98
C ALA A 89 -15.11 -2.91 5.28
N HIS A 90 -15.14 -1.84 4.47
CA HIS A 90 -16.38 -1.31 3.92
C HIS A 90 -16.39 -1.33 2.40
N GLY A 91 -15.87 -2.41 1.81
CA GLY A 91 -15.79 -2.49 0.38
C GLY A 91 -17.09 -2.96 -0.25
N ASP A 92 -17.51 -2.29 -1.32
CA ASP A 92 -18.57 -2.78 -2.18
C ASP A 92 -18.10 -2.68 -3.63
N ALA A 93 -18.90 -3.25 -4.54
CA ALA A 93 -18.49 -3.32 -5.94
C ALA A 93 -18.34 -1.93 -6.57
N THR A 94 -19.21 -0.99 -6.20
CA THR A 94 -19.16 0.35 -6.76
C THR A 94 -17.88 1.06 -6.33
N LEU A 95 -17.56 0.98 -5.05
CA LEU A 95 -16.34 1.59 -4.53
C LEU A 95 -15.11 0.95 -5.16
N ARG A 96 -15.08 -0.38 -5.21
CA ARG A 96 -13.98 -1.09 -5.82
C ARG A 96 -13.75 -0.65 -7.26
N ASP A 97 -14.84 -0.59 -8.06
CA ASP A 97 -14.71 -0.21 -9.46
C ASP A 97 -14.20 1.21 -9.59
N SER A 98 -14.66 2.11 -8.73
CA SER A 98 -14.23 3.50 -8.74
C SER A 98 -12.73 3.62 -8.45
N LEU A 99 -12.28 2.92 -7.42
CA LEU A 99 -10.86 2.99 -7.03
C LEU A 99 -9.95 2.34 -8.07
N MET A 100 -10.40 1.23 -8.65
CA MET A 100 -9.62 0.57 -9.69
C MET A 100 -9.53 1.42 -10.95
N ARG A 101 -10.62 2.09 -11.33
CA ARG A 101 -10.57 3.01 -12.46
C ARG A 101 -9.64 4.19 -12.21
N ALA A 102 -9.51 4.60 -10.95
CA ALA A 102 -8.62 5.68 -10.59
C ALA A 102 -7.16 5.24 -10.51
N GLY A 103 -6.88 3.96 -10.77
CA GLY A 103 -5.51 3.49 -10.88
C GLY A 103 -5.02 2.60 -9.75
N ALA A 104 -5.89 2.18 -8.83
CA ALA A 104 -5.47 1.29 -7.75
C ALA A 104 -4.95 -0.03 -8.32
N ALA A 105 -3.94 -0.59 -7.67
CA ALA A 105 -3.37 -1.86 -8.10
C ALA A 105 -4.25 -3.03 -7.66
N ALA A 106 -4.90 -2.91 -6.50
CA ALA A 106 -5.76 -3.98 -5.99
C ALA A 106 -6.70 -3.42 -4.93
N PHE A 107 -7.74 -4.19 -4.65
CA PHE A 107 -8.75 -3.84 -3.64
C PHE A 107 -9.13 -5.12 -2.90
N LEU A 108 -8.87 -5.15 -1.59
CA LEU A 108 -9.12 -6.31 -0.76
C LEU A 108 -10.03 -5.92 0.40
N CYS A 109 -10.90 -6.84 0.80
CA CYS A 109 -11.80 -6.62 1.94
C CYS A 109 -11.23 -7.26 3.20
N LYS A 110 -11.40 -6.57 4.34
CA LYS A 110 -11.04 -7.13 5.64
C LYS A 110 -12.07 -8.18 6.05
N PRO A 111 -11.66 -9.22 6.74
CA PRO A 111 -10.30 -9.53 7.17
C PRO A 111 -9.47 -10.03 5.99
N VAL A 112 -8.26 -9.52 5.85
CA VAL A 112 -7.43 -9.83 4.70
C VAL A 112 -6.52 -11.01 5.03
N ARG A 113 -6.37 -11.93 4.07
CA ARG A 113 -5.45 -13.04 4.21
C ARG A 113 -4.06 -12.60 3.80
N SER A 114 -3.07 -13.02 4.57
CA SER A 114 -1.69 -12.65 4.30
C SER A 114 -1.23 -13.09 2.92
N ASP A 115 -1.58 -14.32 2.51
CA ASP A 115 -1.16 -14.83 1.21
C ASP A 115 -1.79 -14.05 0.08
N ALA A 116 -3.07 -13.66 0.20
CA ALA A 116 -3.74 -12.88 -0.82
C ALA A 116 -3.11 -11.47 -0.93
N LEU A 117 -2.82 -10.86 0.22
CA LEU A 117 -2.21 -9.54 0.23
C LEU A 117 -0.82 -9.58 -0.41
N LEU A 118 0.01 -10.53 -0.01
CA LEU A 118 1.35 -10.63 -0.57
C LEU A 118 1.34 -10.87 -2.07
N LYS A 119 0.39 -11.66 -2.54
CA LYS A 119 0.24 -11.91 -3.97
C LYS A 119 -0.03 -10.62 -4.72
N GLU A 120 -0.94 -9.79 -4.20
CA GLU A 120 -1.28 -8.53 -4.86
C GLU A 120 -0.12 -7.55 -4.82
N ILE A 121 0.59 -7.49 -3.69
CA ILE A 121 1.76 -6.61 -3.58
C ILE A 121 2.83 -7.02 -4.59
N ARG A 122 3.14 -8.31 -4.67
CA ARG A 122 4.16 -8.78 -5.61
C ARG A 122 3.76 -8.53 -7.05
N ARG A 123 2.48 -8.69 -7.36
CA ARG A 123 1.99 -8.38 -8.70
C ARG A 123 2.14 -6.90 -9.01
N ALA A 124 1.77 -6.04 -8.05
CA ALA A 124 1.88 -4.59 -8.23
C ALA A 124 3.32 -4.17 -8.44
N LEU A 125 4.24 -4.74 -7.67
CA LEU A 125 5.65 -4.42 -7.81
C LEU A 125 6.21 -4.88 -9.14
N ALA A 126 5.80 -6.03 -9.62
CA ALA A 126 6.24 -6.54 -10.91
C ALA A 126 5.77 -5.65 -12.05
N GLN A 127 4.53 -5.19 -12.01
CA GLN A 127 4.01 -4.31 -13.04
C GLN A 127 4.65 -2.94 -12.99
N SER A 128 4.89 -2.42 -11.80
CA SER A 128 5.56 -1.13 -11.65
C SER A 128 6.97 -1.19 -12.21
N SER A 129 7.68 -2.27 -11.95
CA SER A 129 9.02 -2.45 -12.47
C SER A 129 9.04 -2.51 -14.00
N VAL A 130 8.09 -3.22 -14.59
CA VAL A 130 7.97 -3.29 -16.05
C VAL A 130 7.69 -1.92 -16.63
N ASN A 131 6.77 -1.18 -16.02
CA ASN A 131 6.42 0.15 -16.49
C ASN A 131 7.59 1.11 -16.39
N ASN A 132 8.42 0.96 -15.36
CA ASN A 132 9.57 1.85 -15.17
C ASN A 132 10.69 1.58 -16.16
N GLN A 133 10.71 0.43 -16.80
CA GLN A 133 11.73 0.11 -17.79
C GLN A 133 11.47 0.75 -19.12
N ARG A 134 10.31 1.35 -19.29
CA ARG A 134 9.99 2.07 -20.51
C ARG A 134 10.41 3.52 -20.39
#